data_1558cfdc9c43a1426ec4c78820d40a5c
#
_entry.id   1558cfdc9c43a1426ec4c78820d40a5c
#
_cell.length_a   1.000
_cell.length_b   1.000
_cell.length_c   1.000
_cell.angle_alpha   90.00
_cell.angle_beta   90.00
_cell.angle_gamma   90.00
#
_symmetry.space_group_name_H-M   'P 1'
#
loop_
_entity.id
_entity.type
_entity.pdbx_description
1 polymer ?
#
loop_
_entity_poly.entity_id
_entity_poly.type
_entity_poly.pdbx_seq_one_letter_code
_entity_poly.pdbx_strand_id
1 'polypeptide(L)'
;LLKLLPPKNSRRSEVGGIYYNIECNCIGSLRMKAGVGKQGRTAAGEEVLSKIKRFSTIERHHFEKEHFDVWRIALVIPKEAFFLHDLPTLQGLEMKANFYKCGDNLPTPHYLSFAPIDTSAPDFHLPEFFADFILE
;
A
#
# COMPACT_ATOMS: atom_id res chain seq x y z
N LEU A 1 -4.82 -0.43 -2.21
CA LEU A 1 -3.77 -0.99 -1.35
C LEU A 1 -2.41 -0.61 -1.89
N LEU A 2 -1.52 -0.17 -1.04
CA LEU A 2 -0.10 0.02 -1.34
C LEU A 2 0.70 -0.87 -0.38
N LYS A 3 1.65 -1.62 -0.91
CA LYS A 3 2.57 -2.42 -0.10
C LYS A 3 4.00 -2.00 -0.36
N LEU A 4 4.71 -1.72 0.71
CA LEU A 4 6.08 -1.22 0.71
C LEU A 4 6.97 -2.16 1.53
N LEU A 5 8.03 -2.65 0.93
CA LEU A 5 9.05 -3.48 1.56
C LEU A 5 10.38 -2.70 1.54
N PRO A 6 10.73 -2.01 2.64
CA PRO A 6 12.02 -1.34 2.77
C PRO A 6 13.20 -2.32 2.71
N PRO A 7 14.43 -1.85 2.44
CA PRO A 7 15.61 -2.71 2.38
C PRO A 7 15.90 -3.38 3.73
N LYS A 8 16.54 -4.54 3.69
CA LYS A 8 16.83 -5.38 4.87
C LYS A 8 17.80 -4.75 5.89
N ASN A 9 18.45 -3.64 5.57
CA ASN A 9 19.54 -3.06 6.35
C ASN A 9 19.11 -2.20 7.54
N SER A 10 17.85 -2.19 7.94
CA SER A 10 17.42 -1.53 9.16
C SER A 10 17.66 -2.47 10.37
N ARG A 11 18.19 -1.93 11.46
CA ARG A 11 18.68 -2.65 12.66
C ARG A 11 17.69 -3.61 13.34
N ARG A 12 16.47 -3.80 12.82
CA ARG A 12 15.42 -4.67 13.36
C ARG A 12 14.95 -5.79 12.43
N SER A 13 15.50 -5.93 11.20
CA SER A 13 15.03 -6.95 10.26
C SER A 13 15.99 -8.12 10.12
N GLU A 14 16.15 -8.91 11.16
CA GLU A 14 16.91 -10.17 11.06
C GLU A 14 16.14 -11.34 10.44
N VAL A 15 14.82 -11.23 10.27
CA VAL A 15 14.00 -12.33 9.72
C VAL A 15 13.02 -11.81 8.70
N GLY A 16 13.18 -12.27 7.46
CA GLY A 16 12.27 -12.16 6.32
C GLY A 16 11.50 -10.83 6.24
N GLY A 17 11.85 -10.00 5.27
CA GLY A 17 11.39 -8.63 5.03
C GLY A 17 10.01 -8.21 5.61
N ILE A 18 10.03 -7.35 6.61
CA ILE A 18 8.82 -6.68 7.10
C ILE A 18 8.30 -5.74 6.01
N TYR A 19 7.09 -5.96 5.53
CA TYR A 19 6.43 -5.03 4.62
C TYR A 19 5.27 -4.30 5.29
N TYR A 20 5.00 -3.11 4.78
CA TYR A 20 3.88 -2.25 5.19
C TYR A 20 2.73 -2.39 4.21
N ASN A 21 1.57 -2.72 4.71
CA ASN A 21 0.33 -2.77 3.96
C ASN A 21 -0.51 -1.54 4.31
N ILE A 22 -0.64 -0.63 3.37
CA ILE A 22 -1.39 0.62 3.50
C ILE A 22 -2.66 0.48 2.69
N GLU A 23 -3.79 0.54 3.33
CA GLU A 23 -5.12 0.47 2.74
C GLU A 23 -5.78 1.83 2.81
N CYS A 24 -6.20 2.36 1.67
CA CYS A 24 -6.93 3.61 1.59
C CYS A 24 -8.14 3.44 0.67
N ASN A 25 -9.31 3.90 1.09
CA ASN A 25 -10.50 3.91 0.26
C ASN A 25 -10.67 5.25 -0.48
N CYS A 26 -11.67 5.33 -1.35
CA CYS A 26 -11.92 6.50 -2.19
C CYS A 26 -12.24 7.80 -1.40
N ILE A 27 -12.67 7.71 -0.14
CA ILE A 27 -12.93 8.86 0.73
C ILE A 27 -11.75 9.18 1.67
N GLY A 28 -10.59 8.50 1.50
CA GLY A 28 -9.40 8.78 2.28
C GLY A 28 -9.33 8.09 3.65
N SER A 29 -10.23 7.15 3.98
CA SER A 29 -10.06 6.34 5.19
C SER A 29 -8.83 5.46 5.06
N LEU A 30 -7.96 5.51 6.07
CA LEU A 30 -6.64 4.90 6.05
C LEU A 30 -6.50 3.83 7.13
N ARG A 31 -5.89 2.73 6.76
CA ARG A 31 -5.45 1.65 7.65
C ARG A 31 -4.06 1.20 7.26
N MET A 32 -3.23 0.91 8.25
CA MET A 32 -1.87 0.43 8.01
C MET A 32 -1.52 -0.71 8.97
N LYS A 33 -0.88 -1.74 8.43
CA LYS A 33 -0.30 -2.84 9.21
C LYS A 33 1.08 -3.18 8.67
N ALA A 34 1.99 -3.60 9.52
CA ALA A 34 3.33 -4.03 9.14
C ALA A 34 3.68 -5.36 9.78
N GLY A 35 4.51 -6.15 9.12
CA GLY A 35 4.98 -7.46 9.59
C GLY A 35 5.44 -8.36 8.45
N VAL A 36 5.83 -9.57 8.81
CA VAL A 36 6.24 -10.62 7.87
C VAL A 36 5.02 -11.45 7.49
N GLY A 37 4.80 -11.62 6.17
CA GLY A 37 3.69 -12.45 5.68
C GLY A 37 2.30 -11.90 5.99
N LYS A 38 1.33 -12.79 6.00
CA LYS A 38 -0.11 -12.47 6.06
C LYS A 38 -0.64 -12.33 7.49
N GLN A 39 -0.06 -13.05 8.43
CA GLN A 39 -0.50 -13.14 9.83
C GLN A 39 0.46 -12.42 10.79
N GLY A 40 0.00 -12.16 12.01
CA GLY A 40 0.84 -11.60 13.08
C GLY A 40 1.35 -10.18 12.82
N ARG A 41 0.67 -9.40 11.98
CA ARG A 41 1.08 -8.04 11.63
C ARG A 41 0.64 -7.03 12.69
N THR A 42 1.53 -6.12 13.04
CA THR A 42 1.25 -5.00 13.96
C THR A 42 0.47 -3.91 13.24
N ALA A 43 -0.63 -3.46 13.82
CA ALA A 43 -1.37 -2.31 13.33
C ALA A 43 -0.65 -1.01 13.73
N ALA A 44 -0.62 -0.04 12.82
CA ALA A 44 -0.19 1.32 13.14
C ALA A 44 -1.19 1.99 14.09
N GLY A 45 -0.69 2.63 15.13
CA GLY A 45 -1.49 3.48 16.02
C GLY A 45 -1.85 4.81 15.35
N GLU A 46 -2.76 5.56 16.00
CA GLU A 46 -3.20 6.87 15.50
C GLU A 46 -2.04 7.87 15.38
N GLU A 47 -1.05 7.79 16.26
CA GLU A 47 0.17 8.61 16.21
C GLU A 47 0.98 8.44 14.91
N VAL A 48 0.90 7.26 14.28
CA VAL A 48 1.54 6.97 12.98
C VAL A 48 0.62 7.39 11.84
N LEU A 49 -0.67 7.02 11.91
CA LEU A 49 -1.63 7.28 10.85
C LEU A 49 -1.87 8.78 10.63
N SER A 50 -1.84 9.59 11.70
CA SER A 50 -2.00 11.05 11.63
C SER A 50 -0.86 11.76 10.89
N LYS A 51 0.33 11.16 10.80
CA LYS A 51 1.47 11.70 10.05
C LYS A 51 1.32 11.52 8.53
N ILE A 52 0.50 10.58 8.08
CA ILE A 52 0.25 10.33 6.66
C ILE A 52 -0.81 11.31 6.16
N LYS A 53 -0.39 12.30 5.36
CA LYS A 53 -1.33 13.22 4.72
C LYS A 53 -2.01 12.51 3.54
N ARG A 54 -3.30 12.77 3.36
CA ARG A 54 -4.11 12.15 2.35
C ARG A 54 -5.08 13.15 1.74
N PHE A 55 -5.24 13.07 0.43
CA PHE A 55 -6.14 13.89 -0.36
C PHE A 55 -6.92 12.97 -1.28
N SER A 56 -8.22 13.15 -1.35
CA SER A 56 -9.08 12.35 -2.23
C SER A 56 -10.02 13.23 -3.02
N THR A 57 -10.31 12.81 -4.25
CA THR A 57 -11.37 13.38 -5.08
C THR A 57 -12.23 12.26 -5.63
N ILE A 58 -13.54 12.51 -5.75
CA ILE A 58 -14.50 11.61 -6.40
C ILE A 58 -15.27 12.46 -7.39
N GLU A 59 -15.30 12.01 -8.63
CA GLU A 59 -16.00 12.66 -9.73
C GLU A 59 -16.93 11.64 -10.39
N ARG A 60 -18.20 12.01 -10.54
CA ARG A 60 -19.17 11.19 -11.28
C ARG A 60 -19.22 11.63 -12.72
N HIS A 61 -19.06 10.68 -13.63
CA HIS A 61 -19.11 10.89 -15.05
C HIS A 61 -20.31 10.18 -15.66
N HIS A 62 -20.90 10.81 -16.69
CA HIS A 62 -21.98 10.26 -17.49
C HIS A 62 -21.51 10.17 -18.93
N PHE A 63 -21.55 9.00 -19.50
CA PHE A 63 -21.26 8.79 -20.90
C PHE A 63 -22.36 7.93 -21.51
N GLU A 64 -23.15 8.50 -22.41
CA GLU A 64 -24.35 7.87 -22.99
C GLU A 64 -25.34 7.38 -21.90
N LYS A 65 -25.49 6.05 -21.76
CA LYS A 65 -26.34 5.41 -20.75
C LYS A 65 -25.55 4.87 -19.56
N GLU A 66 -24.23 5.03 -19.57
CA GLU A 66 -23.35 4.54 -18.53
C GLU A 66 -22.99 5.63 -17.53
N HIS A 67 -22.89 5.23 -16.27
CA HIS A 67 -22.43 6.07 -15.18
C HIS A 67 -21.23 5.41 -14.54
N PHE A 68 -20.13 6.16 -14.37
CA PHE A 68 -18.96 5.67 -13.68
C PHE A 68 -18.36 6.74 -12.78
N ASP A 69 -17.81 6.29 -11.67
CA ASP A 69 -17.15 7.17 -10.72
C ASP A 69 -15.62 7.05 -10.89
N VAL A 70 -14.97 8.20 -11.08
CA VAL A 70 -13.51 8.32 -11.05
C VAL A 70 -13.11 8.87 -9.70
N TRP A 71 -12.18 8.23 -9.05
CA TRP A 71 -11.61 8.73 -7.81
C TRP A 71 -10.09 8.73 -7.87
N ARG A 72 -9.49 9.67 -7.16
CA ARG A 72 -8.05 9.83 -7.04
C ARG A 72 -7.68 9.94 -5.58
N ILE A 73 -6.57 9.30 -5.22
CA ILE A 73 -5.97 9.39 -3.88
C ILE A 73 -4.53 9.82 -4.03
N ALA A 74 -4.13 10.83 -3.28
CA ALA A 74 -2.75 11.19 -3.06
C ALA A 74 -2.38 10.96 -1.60
N LEU A 75 -1.26 10.30 -1.35
CA LEU A 75 -0.71 10.03 -0.02
C LEU A 75 0.67 10.65 0.08
N VAL A 76 0.93 11.38 1.18
CA VAL A 76 2.28 11.79 1.57
C VAL A 76 2.66 10.98 2.80
N ILE A 77 3.59 10.06 2.62
CA ILE A 77 4.00 9.09 3.64
C ILE A 77 5.40 9.49 4.14
N PRO A 78 5.53 10.07 5.33
CA PRO A 78 6.83 10.43 5.88
C PRO A 78 7.57 9.19 6.36
N LYS A 79 8.89 9.31 6.54
CA LYS A 79 9.73 8.19 7.01
C LYS A 79 9.30 7.64 8.38
N GLU A 80 8.75 8.48 9.24
CA GLU A 80 8.23 8.13 10.56
C GLU A 80 6.99 7.20 10.50
N ALA A 81 6.35 7.08 9.34
CA ALA A 81 5.28 6.11 9.13
C ALA A 81 5.81 4.66 9.05
N PHE A 82 7.09 4.47 8.80
CA PHE A 82 7.74 3.16 8.82
C PHE A 82 8.11 2.74 10.23
N PHE A 83 7.12 2.65 11.11
CA PHE A 83 7.25 2.53 12.57
C PHE A 83 7.96 1.27 13.09
N LEU A 84 8.24 0.28 12.25
CA LEU A 84 9.08 -0.88 12.55
C LEU A 84 10.50 -0.78 11.96
N HIS A 85 10.83 0.35 11.30
CA HIS A 85 12.13 0.62 10.71
C HIS A 85 12.67 1.95 11.21
N ASP A 86 13.97 2.03 11.34
CA ASP A 86 14.68 3.30 11.57
C ASP A 86 15.35 3.71 10.26
N LEU A 87 14.61 4.51 9.47
CA LEU A 87 15.07 4.98 8.17
C LEU A 87 15.67 6.38 8.31
N PRO A 88 16.97 6.57 7.99
CA PRO A 88 17.62 7.89 8.11
C PRO A 88 17.04 8.88 7.09
N THR A 89 16.74 8.41 5.90
CA THR A 89 16.13 9.19 4.80
C THR A 89 15.27 8.28 3.94
N LEU A 90 14.36 8.88 3.16
CA LEU A 90 13.67 8.20 2.06
C LEU A 90 14.34 8.48 0.71
N GLN A 91 15.04 9.60 0.58
CA GLN A 91 15.69 9.98 -0.68
C GLN A 91 16.77 8.96 -1.06
N GLY A 92 16.70 8.47 -2.28
CA GLY A 92 17.61 7.46 -2.82
C GLY A 92 17.38 6.05 -2.22
N LEU A 93 16.32 5.85 -1.42
CA LEU A 93 16.05 4.56 -0.82
C LEU A 93 15.54 3.57 -1.88
N GLU A 94 16.25 2.47 -2.02
CA GLU A 94 15.79 1.33 -2.82
C GLU A 94 14.86 0.46 -1.98
N MET A 95 13.67 0.19 -2.48
CA MET A 95 12.70 -0.66 -1.84
C MET A 95 11.93 -1.50 -2.87
N LYS A 96 11.14 -2.46 -2.41
CA LYS A 96 10.18 -3.14 -3.26
C LYS A 96 8.77 -2.69 -2.92
N ALA A 97 7.92 -2.57 -3.94
CA ALA A 97 6.54 -2.15 -3.75
C ALA A 97 5.60 -2.81 -4.75
N ASN A 98 4.32 -2.83 -4.41
CA ASN A 98 3.26 -3.09 -5.37
C ASN A 98 2.00 -2.29 -5.00
N PHE A 99 1.22 -1.94 -6.00
CA PHE A 99 -0.03 -1.22 -5.86
C PHE A 99 -1.18 -2.12 -6.31
N TYR A 100 -2.28 -2.05 -5.57
CA TYR A 100 -3.42 -2.92 -5.84
C TYR A 100 -4.74 -2.15 -5.77
N LYS A 101 -5.67 -2.52 -6.64
CA LYS A 101 -7.09 -2.20 -6.47
C LYS A 101 -7.84 -3.49 -6.10
N CYS A 102 -8.49 -3.47 -4.96
CA CYS A 102 -9.34 -4.56 -4.47
C CYS A 102 -10.80 -4.11 -4.57
N GLY A 103 -11.58 -4.83 -5.33
CA GLY A 103 -13.01 -4.60 -5.52
C GLY A 103 -13.83 -5.82 -5.19
N ASP A 104 -13.47 -6.55 -4.13
CA ASP A 104 -14.12 -7.80 -3.71
C ASP A 104 -15.58 -7.63 -3.29
N ASN A 105 -15.95 -6.48 -2.74
CA ASN A 105 -17.31 -6.16 -2.30
C ASN A 105 -18.11 -5.32 -3.32
N LEU A 106 -17.61 -5.18 -4.54
CA LEU A 106 -18.33 -4.46 -5.59
C LEU A 106 -19.32 -5.40 -6.33
N PRO A 107 -20.40 -4.87 -6.94
CA PRO A 107 -21.33 -5.68 -7.75
C PRO A 107 -20.63 -6.53 -8.81
N THR A 108 -19.54 -6.02 -9.40
CA THR A 108 -18.62 -6.76 -10.26
C THR A 108 -17.26 -6.83 -9.58
N PRO A 109 -16.95 -7.92 -8.87
CA PRO A 109 -15.66 -8.07 -8.21
C PRO A 109 -14.49 -8.00 -9.22
N HIS A 110 -13.44 -7.28 -8.85
CA HIS A 110 -12.23 -7.20 -9.67
C HIS A 110 -10.99 -6.92 -8.82
N TYR A 111 -9.85 -7.37 -9.33
CA TYR A 111 -8.56 -7.28 -8.66
C TYR A 111 -7.51 -6.83 -9.67
N LEU A 112 -6.79 -5.75 -9.35
CA LEU A 112 -5.72 -5.22 -10.19
C LEU A 112 -4.44 -5.09 -9.37
N SER A 113 -3.31 -5.34 -10.00
CA SER A 113 -1.97 -5.11 -9.45
C SER A 113 -1.11 -4.35 -10.46
N PHE A 114 -0.21 -3.51 -9.96
CA PHE A 114 0.77 -2.80 -10.79
C PHE A 114 1.82 -3.78 -11.32
N ALA A 115 2.50 -4.49 -10.43
CA ALA A 115 3.37 -5.60 -10.82
C ALA A 115 2.53 -6.88 -10.93
N PRO A 116 2.74 -7.70 -11.98
CA PRO A 116 2.01 -8.94 -12.19
C PRO A 116 2.16 -9.90 -11.00
N ILE A 117 1.10 -10.65 -10.71
CA ILE A 117 1.08 -11.74 -9.73
C ILE A 117 0.68 -13.01 -10.48
N ASP A 118 1.56 -14.00 -10.46
CA ASP A 118 1.30 -15.31 -11.05
C ASP A 118 0.83 -16.29 -9.97
N THR A 119 -0.49 -16.28 -9.73
CA THR A 119 -1.14 -17.16 -8.75
C THR A 119 -2.51 -17.61 -9.27
N SER A 120 -2.95 -18.78 -8.85
CA SER A 120 -4.24 -19.34 -9.26
C SER A 120 -5.47 -18.62 -8.67
N ALA A 121 -5.27 -17.81 -7.64
CA ALA A 121 -6.31 -17.01 -6.98
C ALA A 121 -5.73 -15.66 -6.53
N PRO A 122 -6.55 -14.59 -6.45
CA PRO A 122 -6.08 -13.29 -6.02
C PRO A 122 -5.48 -13.34 -4.60
N ASP A 123 -4.19 -13.12 -4.49
CA ASP A 123 -3.48 -12.91 -3.23
C ASP A 123 -2.51 -11.74 -3.34
N PHE A 124 -2.73 -10.71 -2.50
CA PHE A 124 -1.91 -9.51 -2.49
C PHE A 124 -0.82 -9.53 -1.41
N HIS A 125 -0.67 -10.65 -0.68
CA HIS A 125 0.29 -10.78 0.42
C HIS A 125 1.55 -11.57 0.04
N LEU A 126 2.05 -11.34 -1.16
CA LEU A 126 3.16 -12.06 -1.81
C LEU A 126 4.29 -11.08 -2.13
N PRO A 127 5.20 -10.78 -1.18
CA PRO A 127 6.30 -9.83 -1.39
C PRO A 127 7.26 -10.19 -2.51
N GLU A 128 7.32 -11.45 -2.90
CA GLU A 128 8.11 -11.95 -4.04
C GLU A 128 7.70 -11.34 -5.39
N PHE A 129 6.44 -10.87 -5.50
CA PHE A 129 5.93 -10.18 -6.70
C PHE A 129 5.97 -8.65 -6.58
N PHE A 130 6.68 -8.09 -5.61
CA PHE A 130 6.85 -6.65 -5.53
C PHE A 130 7.95 -6.20 -6.51
N ALA A 131 7.67 -5.14 -7.26
CA ALA A 131 8.63 -4.52 -8.16
C ALA A 131 9.65 -3.67 -7.39
N ASP A 132 10.82 -3.46 -7.99
CA ASP A 132 11.84 -2.57 -7.45
C ASP A 132 11.44 -1.11 -7.64
N PHE A 133 11.65 -0.28 -6.61
CA PHE A 133 11.39 1.15 -6.59
C PHE A 133 12.57 1.88 -5.98
N ILE A 134 12.90 3.03 -6.56
CA ILE A 134 13.86 3.99 -6.02
C ILE A 134 13.06 5.26 -5.69
N LEU A 135 13.20 5.75 -4.46
CA LEU A 135 12.59 7.01 -4.04
C LEU A 135 13.53 8.17 -4.36
N GLU A 136 13.10 9.11 -5.19
CA GLU A 136 13.87 10.29 -5.59
C GLU A 136 13.81 11.42 -4.55
#